data_724f99578bacc180f663343a216758b6
#
_entry.id   724f99578bacc180f663343a216758b6
#
_cell.length_a   1.000
_cell.length_b   1.000
_cell.length_c   1.000
_cell.angle_alpha   90.00
_cell.angle_beta   90.00
_cell.angle_gamma   90.00
#
_symmetry.space_group_name_H-M   'P 1'
#
loop_
_entity.id
_entity.type
_entity.pdbx_description
1 polymer ?
#
loop_
_entity_poly.entity_id
_entity_poly.type
_entity_poly.pdbx_seq_one_letter_code
_entity_poly.pdbx_strand_id
1 'polypeptide(L)'
;MILQKSAYLAGENGVGLSVFFNKKIGAGLFGGEGFIMQKASGHGIMFAEFDGHVVEYELEAGEQIVVDTGHLAAMTASCTMEIKSVPGVKNMLFGGEGVFNTILTGPGKVWLQTMPISNVAGVLSPYFPSSSK
;
A
#
# COMPACT_ATOMS: atom_id res chain seq x y z
N MET A 1 -3.21 14.16 2.70
CA MET A 1 -2.70 12.83 3.02
C MET A 1 -2.89 11.93 1.83
N ILE A 2 -1.98 10.99 1.59
CA ILE A 2 -2.09 9.96 0.54
C ILE A 2 -2.18 8.62 1.26
N LEU A 3 -3.14 7.77 0.89
CA LEU A 3 -3.43 6.50 1.55
C LEU A 3 -3.84 5.44 0.51
N GLN A 4 -3.74 4.17 0.88
CA GLN A 4 -4.23 3.08 0.02
C GLN A 4 -5.75 3.25 -0.22
N LYS A 5 -6.22 2.87 -1.40
CA LYS A 5 -7.64 2.99 -1.80
C LYS A 5 -8.60 2.33 -0.79
N SER A 6 -8.23 1.18 -0.27
CA SER A 6 -9.04 0.44 0.70
C SER A 6 -9.05 1.04 2.11
N ALA A 7 -8.13 1.95 2.41
CA ALA A 7 -7.95 2.47 3.76
C ALA A 7 -8.98 3.54 4.17
N TYR A 8 -9.60 4.24 3.23
CA TYR A 8 -10.58 5.28 3.56
C TYR A 8 -11.90 4.66 4.05
N LEU A 9 -12.33 5.02 5.24
CA LEU A 9 -13.61 4.61 5.82
C LEU A 9 -14.68 5.70 5.72
N ALA A 10 -14.37 6.86 6.26
CA ALA A 10 -15.31 7.98 6.33
C ALA A 10 -14.57 9.31 6.47
N GLY A 11 -15.26 10.40 6.20
CA GLY A 11 -14.74 11.75 6.42
C GLY A 11 -15.86 12.77 6.48
N GLU A 12 -15.53 13.90 7.08
CA GLU A 12 -16.43 15.06 7.07
C GLU A 12 -16.61 15.60 5.65
N ASN A 13 -17.68 16.33 5.42
CA ASN A 13 -18.05 16.87 4.10
C ASN A 13 -16.98 17.76 3.45
N GLY A 14 -16.05 18.28 4.24
CA GLY A 14 -14.89 19.06 3.75
C GLY A 14 -13.72 18.23 3.23
N VAL A 15 -13.77 16.89 3.33
CA VAL A 15 -12.72 15.97 2.88
C VAL A 15 -13.08 15.42 1.51
N GLY A 16 -12.28 15.78 0.50
CA GLY A 16 -12.39 15.25 -0.85
C GLY A 16 -11.38 14.14 -1.13
N LEU A 17 -11.76 13.15 -1.94
CA LEU A 17 -10.90 12.07 -2.40
C LEU A 17 -10.63 12.18 -3.89
N SER A 18 -9.39 11.91 -4.29
CA SER A 18 -8.98 11.78 -5.68
C SER A 18 -7.96 10.67 -5.86
N VAL A 19 -7.84 10.11 -7.06
CA VAL A 19 -6.78 9.13 -7.35
C VAL A 19 -5.44 9.87 -7.40
N PHE A 20 -4.47 9.43 -6.62
CA PHE A 20 -3.11 9.94 -6.62
C PHE A 20 -2.20 9.10 -7.51
N PHE A 21 -2.31 7.77 -7.41
CA PHE A 21 -1.46 6.82 -8.12
C PHE A 21 -2.29 5.58 -8.47
N ASN A 22 -2.17 5.13 -9.72
CA ASN A 22 -2.82 3.90 -10.18
C ASN A 22 -1.85 3.17 -11.12
N LYS A 23 -1.35 2.03 -10.70
CA LYS A 23 -0.49 1.17 -11.51
C LYS A 23 -0.99 -0.27 -11.43
N LYS A 24 -1.27 -0.86 -12.58
CA LYS A 24 -1.63 -2.28 -12.70
C LYS A 24 -0.39 -3.15 -12.51
N ILE A 25 0.05 -3.28 -11.26
CA ILE A 25 1.14 -4.16 -10.83
C ILE A 25 0.57 -5.13 -9.82
N GLY A 26 1.06 -6.37 -9.85
CA GLY A 26 0.65 -7.36 -8.87
C GLY A 26 -0.87 -7.55 -8.81
N ALA A 27 -1.55 -7.70 -9.95
CA ALA A 27 -3.01 -7.76 -10.01
C ALA A 27 -3.63 -8.81 -9.07
N GLY A 28 -2.94 -9.92 -8.82
CA GLY A 28 -3.36 -10.91 -7.83
C GLY A 28 -3.09 -10.49 -6.39
N LEU A 29 -2.03 -9.70 -6.15
CA LEU A 29 -1.66 -9.23 -4.80
C LEU A 29 -2.58 -8.11 -4.29
N PHE A 30 -3.13 -7.31 -5.20
CA PHE A 30 -3.93 -6.12 -4.87
C PHE A 30 -5.38 -6.22 -5.39
N GLY A 31 -5.93 -7.43 -5.48
CA GLY A 31 -7.34 -7.65 -5.79
C GLY A 31 -7.75 -7.39 -7.24
N GLY A 32 -6.85 -7.58 -8.22
CA GLY A 32 -7.16 -7.47 -9.65
C GLY A 32 -7.12 -6.03 -10.21
N GLU A 33 -7.31 -5.02 -9.39
CA GLU A 33 -7.26 -3.61 -9.80
C GLU A 33 -5.83 -3.04 -9.83
N GLY A 34 -4.88 -3.72 -9.20
CA GLY A 34 -3.52 -3.24 -9.00
C GLY A 34 -3.38 -2.35 -7.76
N PHE A 35 -2.18 -1.79 -7.58
CA PHE A 35 -1.89 -0.90 -6.46
C PHE A 35 -2.40 0.51 -6.74
N ILE A 36 -3.31 0.97 -5.90
CA ILE A 36 -3.96 2.28 -6.03
C ILE A 36 -3.78 3.07 -4.74
N MET A 37 -3.30 4.31 -4.87
CA MET A 37 -3.25 5.29 -3.80
C MET A 37 -4.23 6.42 -4.08
N GLN A 38 -4.90 6.88 -3.03
CA GLN A 38 -5.84 8.00 -3.07
C GLN A 38 -5.25 9.19 -2.30
N LYS A 39 -5.57 10.40 -2.74
CA LYS A 39 -5.25 11.63 -2.04
C LYS A 39 -6.51 12.14 -1.35
N ALA A 40 -6.46 12.20 -0.03
CA ALA A 40 -7.42 12.94 0.77
C ALA A 40 -6.94 14.39 0.92
N SER A 41 -7.81 15.34 0.59
CA SER A 41 -7.54 16.79 0.62
C SER A 41 -8.74 17.55 1.14
N GLY A 42 -8.52 18.80 1.54
CA GLY A 42 -9.55 19.64 2.15
C GLY A 42 -9.34 19.81 3.65
N HIS A 43 -10.42 20.14 4.35
CA HIS A 43 -10.44 20.37 5.80
C HIS A 43 -11.52 19.50 6.44
N GLY A 44 -11.18 18.89 7.57
CA GLY A 44 -12.07 18.04 8.32
C GLY A 44 -11.37 16.81 8.89
N ILE A 45 -12.14 16.00 9.59
CA ILE A 45 -11.68 14.73 10.16
C ILE A 45 -11.91 13.63 9.14
N MET A 46 -10.93 12.74 9.01
CA MET A 46 -11.00 11.54 8.20
C MET A 46 -10.69 10.32 9.06
N PHE A 47 -11.41 9.24 8.84
CA PHE A 47 -11.18 7.93 9.43
C PHE A 47 -10.59 7.00 8.39
N ALA A 48 -9.52 6.33 8.76
CA ALA A 48 -8.85 5.35 7.91
C ALA A 48 -8.64 4.04 8.67
N GLU A 49 -8.68 2.93 7.93
CA GLU A 49 -8.39 1.58 8.41
C GLU A 49 -7.08 1.09 7.80
N PHE A 50 -6.23 0.52 8.64
CA PHE A 50 -4.96 -0.08 8.24
C PHE A 50 -4.83 -1.50 8.80
N ASP A 51 -4.10 -2.34 8.08
CA ASP A 51 -3.98 -3.76 8.37
C ASP A 51 -2.90 -4.05 9.44
N GLY A 52 -3.32 -4.44 10.62
CA GLY A 52 -2.44 -4.77 11.74
C GLY A 52 -1.95 -3.56 12.51
N HIS A 53 -0.69 -3.61 12.97
CA HIS A 53 -0.07 -2.49 13.67
C HIS A 53 0.48 -1.46 12.68
N VAL A 54 0.41 -0.18 13.06
CA VAL A 54 0.91 0.93 12.24
C VAL A 54 2.18 1.50 12.86
N VAL A 55 3.22 1.61 12.04
CA VAL A 55 4.48 2.25 12.40
C VAL A 55 4.65 3.53 11.60
N GLU A 56 4.92 4.63 12.29
CA GLU A 56 5.18 5.93 11.68
C GLU A 56 6.69 6.17 11.57
N TYR A 57 7.11 6.65 10.40
CA TYR A 57 8.46 7.17 10.15
C TYR A 57 8.37 8.61 9.68
N GLU A 58 9.26 9.45 10.16
CA GLU A 58 9.47 10.81 9.65
C GLU A 58 10.76 10.83 8.85
N LEU A 59 10.65 11.18 7.57
CA LEU A 59 11.78 11.25 6.64
C LEU A 59 12.21 12.70 6.45
N GLU A 60 13.52 12.93 6.55
CA GLU A 60 14.10 14.23 6.22
C GLU A 60 14.11 14.48 4.71
N ALA A 61 14.41 15.70 4.29
CA ALA A 61 14.48 16.05 2.86
C ALA A 61 15.54 15.21 2.14
N GLY A 62 15.11 14.42 1.15
CA GLY A 62 15.97 13.53 0.38
C GLY A 62 16.26 12.18 1.05
N GLU A 63 15.85 12.00 2.30
CA GLU A 63 15.94 10.70 2.97
C GLU A 63 15.02 9.68 2.30
N GLN A 64 15.52 8.46 2.16
CA GLN A 64 14.80 7.39 1.47
C GLN A 64 14.69 6.14 2.34
N ILE A 65 13.51 5.51 2.27
CA ILE A 65 13.31 4.14 2.72
C ILE A 65 12.75 3.29 1.60
N VAL A 66 13.11 2.01 1.62
CA VAL A 66 12.60 1.00 0.67
C VAL A 66 11.71 0.04 1.44
N VAL A 67 10.47 -0.11 1.00
CA VAL A 67 9.48 -0.96 1.65
C VAL A 67 8.82 -1.90 0.63
N ASP A 68 8.36 -3.06 1.08
CA ASP A 68 7.44 -3.85 0.28
C ASP A 68 6.17 -3.03 0.04
N THR A 69 5.72 -3.00 -1.22
CA THR A 69 4.63 -2.11 -1.67
C THR A 69 3.34 -2.30 -0.88
N GLY A 70 3.01 -3.53 -0.48
CA GLY A 70 1.81 -3.85 0.30
C GLY A 70 1.82 -3.24 1.71
N HIS A 71 3.00 -3.00 2.27
CA HIS A 71 3.15 -2.44 3.61
C HIS A 71 3.00 -0.92 3.69
N LEU A 72 3.03 -0.20 2.55
CA LEU A 72 2.75 1.25 2.56
C LEU A 72 1.26 1.50 2.80
N ALA A 73 0.90 1.95 3.98
CA ALA A 73 -0.48 2.31 4.35
C ALA A 73 -0.85 3.74 3.94
N ALA A 74 0.00 4.71 4.31
CA ALA A 74 -0.21 6.11 4.00
C ALA A 74 1.11 6.91 3.98
N MET A 75 1.05 8.12 3.43
CA MET A 75 2.14 9.11 3.49
C MET A 75 1.60 10.53 3.42
N THR A 76 2.39 11.51 3.86
CA THR A 76 2.09 12.92 3.61
C THR A 76 2.26 13.27 2.14
N ALA A 77 1.57 14.30 1.66
CA ALA A 77 1.64 14.71 0.27
C ALA A 77 2.99 15.34 -0.14
N SER A 78 3.85 15.63 0.83
CA SER A 78 5.21 16.12 0.62
C SER A 78 6.21 15.02 0.27
N CYS A 79 5.90 13.76 0.62
CA CYS A 79 6.69 12.61 0.21
C CYS A 79 6.42 12.25 -1.25
N THR A 80 7.44 11.67 -1.89
CA THR A 80 7.30 11.05 -3.20
C THR A 80 7.47 9.54 -3.12
N MET A 81 6.92 8.82 -4.10
CA MET A 81 7.02 7.37 -4.17
C MET A 81 7.38 6.90 -5.58
N GLU A 82 8.22 5.88 -5.65
CA GLU A 82 8.56 5.17 -6.88
C GLU A 82 8.46 3.66 -6.65
N ILE A 83 7.74 2.94 -7.52
CA ILE A 83 7.62 1.49 -7.43
C ILE A 83 8.57 0.81 -8.41
N LYS A 84 9.39 -0.10 -7.87
CA LYS A 84 10.34 -0.93 -8.64
C LYS A 84 10.02 -2.41 -8.46
N SER A 85 10.10 -3.17 -9.56
CA SER A 85 10.10 -4.63 -9.49
C SER A 85 11.46 -5.12 -8.98
N VAL A 86 11.45 -6.15 -8.13
CA VAL A 86 12.68 -6.83 -7.70
C VAL A 86 13.07 -7.89 -8.73
N PRO A 87 14.20 -7.75 -9.44
CA PRO A 87 14.64 -8.76 -10.40
C PRO A 87 14.94 -10.10 -9.72
N GLY A 88 14.59 -11.21 -10.35
CA GLY A 88 15.00 -12.56 -9.91
C GLY A 88 14.07 -13.25 -8.91
N VAL A 89 13.07 -12.59 -8.37
CA VAL A 89 12.08 -13.19 -7.44
C VAL A 89 10.81 -13.60 -8.18
N LYS A 90 10.92 -13.94 -9.46
CA LYS A 90 9.80 -14.52 -10.20
C LYS A 90 9.57 -15.94 -9.69
N ASN A 91 8.37 -16.22 -9.21
CA ASN A 91 7.81 -17.55 -8.95
C ASN A 91 8.13 -18.24 -7.61
N MET A 92 8.75 -17.61 -6.62
CA MET A 92 9.13 -18.43 -5.45
C MET A 92 8.11 -18.52 -4.31
N LEU A 93 7.18 -17.59 -4.17
CA LEU A 93 6.30 -17.61 -2.98
C LEU A 93 4.81 -17.33 -3.23
N PHE A 94 4.40 -16.74 -4.36
CA PHE A 94 3.02 -16.26 -4.56
C PHE A 94 2.48 -16.46 -6.00
N GLY A 95 2.71 -17.60 -6.62
CA GLY A 95 1.99 -17.93 -7.87
C GLY A 95 2.38 -17.12 -9.11
N GLY A 96 3.63 -16.64 -9.21
CA GLY A 96 4.14 -16.02 -10.43
C GLY A 96 4.05 -14.50 -10.50
N GLU A 97 3.57 -13.83 -9.46
CA GLU A 97 3.52 -12.38 -9.39
C GLU A 97 4.80 -11.84 -8.75
N GLY A 98 5.38 -10.80 -9.36
CA GLY A 98 6.65 -10.22 -8.91
C GLY A 98 6.53 -9.53 -7.56
N VAL A 99 7.62 -9.56 -6.78
CA VAL A 99 7.75 -8.72 -5.59
C VAL A 99 8.02 -7.29 -6.03
N PHE A 100 7.27 -6.36 -5.48
CA PHE A 100 7.39 -4.93 -5.78
C PHE A 100 7.80 -4.17 -4.53
N ASN A 101 8.85 -3.39 -4.66
CA ASN A 101 9.30 -2.47 -3.62
C ASN A 101 8.92 -1.04 -3.98
N THR A 102 8.52 -0.30 -2.97
CA THR A 102 8.30 1.15 -3.07
C THR A 102 9.44 1.88 -2.42
N ILE A 103 10.07 2.79 -3.15
CA ILE A 103 11.03 3.76 -2.63
C ILE A 103 10.23 4.99 -2.23
N LEU A 104 10.29 5.33 -0.96
CA LEU A 104 9.66 6.52 -0.40
C LEU A 104 10.74 7.55 -0.12
N THR A 105 10.55 8.79 -0.55
CA THR A 105 11.50 9.89 -0.37
C THR A 105 10.81 11.05 0.35
N GLY A 106 11.41 11.50 1.45
CA GLY A 106 10.97 12.68 2.19
C GLY A 106 11.23 14.00 1.45
N PRO A 107 10.77 15.10 2.02
CA PRO A 107 10.42 15.24 3.44
C PRO A 107 8.98 14.87 3.76
N GLY A 108 8.77 14.30 4.94
CA GLY A 108 7.42 14.06 5.47
C GLY A 108 7.27 12.74 6.22
N LYS A 109 6.03 12.41 6.54
CA LYS A 109 5.70 11.20 7.30
C LYS A 109 5.21 10.10 6.40
N VAL A 110 5.57 8.87 6.74
CA VAL A 110 5.05 7.63 6.14
C VAL A 110 4.55 6.71 7.23
N TRP A 111 3.46 6.01 6.93
CA TRP A 111 2.84 5.01 7.82
C TRP A 111 2.89 3.67 7.14
N LEU A 112 3.50 2.70 7.83
CA LEU A 112 3.60 1.33 7.37
C LEU A 112 2.69 0.44 8.21
N GLN A 113 1.99 -0.47 7.55
CA GLN A 113 1.14 -1.50 8.17
C GLN A 113 1.86 -2.83 8.24
N THR A 114 1.67 -3.58 9.34
CA THR A 114 2.45 -4.80 9.59
C THR A 114 1.85 -6.07 8.99
N MET A 115 0.54 -6.07 8.70
CA MET A 115 -0.18 -7.27 8.25
C MET A 115 -1.10 -6.99 7.05
N PRO A 116 -0.57 -6.56 5.89
CA PRO A 116 -1.41 -6.35 4.69
C PRO A 116 -2.28 -7.57 4.42
N ILE A 117 -3.57 -7.38 4.21
CA ILE A 117 -4.53 -8.49 4.05
C ILE A 117 -4.16 -9.44 2.90
N SER A 118 -3.51 -8.92 1.85
CA SER A 118 -2.99 -9.73 0.75
C SER A 118 -1.93 -10.73 1.22
N ASN A 119 -1.03 -10.30 2.10
CA ASN A 119 0.02 -11.16 2.65
C ASN A 119 -0.59 -12.21 3.58
N VAL A 120 -1.56 -11.81 4.42
CA VAL A 120 -2.30 -12.74 5.29
C VAL A 120 -3.02 -13.80 4.46
N ALA A 121 -3.73 -13.39 3.41
CA ALA A 121 -4.41 -14.29 2.49
C ALA A 121 -3.44 -15.27 1.81
N GLY A 122 -2.27 -14.78 1.37
CA GLY A 122 -1.21 -15.61 0.78
C GLY A 122 -0.68 -16.68 1.74
N VAL A 123 -0.44 -16.32 3.00
CA VAL A 123 0.01 -17.26 4.04
C VAL A 123 -1.06 -18.29 4.38
N LEU A 124 -2.33 -17.91 4.39
CA LEU A 124 -3.44 -18.81 4.72
C LEU A 124 -3.88 -19.69 3.55
N SER A 125 -3.70 -19.24 2.32
CA SER A 125 -4.15 -19.94 1.11
C SER A 125 -3.78 -21.42 1.04
N PRO A 126 -2.58 -21.90 1.42
CA PRO A 126 -2.23 -23.32 1.39
C PRO A 126 -3.01 -24.18 2.38
N TYR A 127 -3.63 -23.58 3.40
CA TYR A 127 -4.39 -24.30 4.44
C TYR A 127 -5.87 -24.46 4.09
N PHE A 128 -6.35 -23.82 3.03
CA PHE A 128 -7.71 -24.00 2.54
C PHE A 128 -7.76 -25.09 1.46
N PRO A 129 -8.79 -25.96 1.47
CA PRO A 129 -8.94 -26.95 0.41
C PRO A 129 -9.12 -26.22 -0.94
N SER A 130 -8.28 -26.56 -1.92
CA SER A 130 -8.50 -26.14 -3.29
C SER A 130 -9.80 -26.77 -3.79
N SER A 131 -10.79 -25.96 -4.15
CA SER A 131 -11.96 -26.46 -4.87
C SER A 131 -11.50 -26.96 -6.24
N SER A 132 -11.24 -28.28 -6.36
CA SER A 132 -11.10 -28.92 -7.64
C SER A 132 -12.45 -28.81 -8.36
N LYS A 133 -12.46 -27.97 -9.40
CA LYS A 133 -13.47 -28.10 -10.45
C LYS A 133 -13.00 -29.11 -11.48
#